data_f5414127037ba05b92892a4e7b36fdb8
#
_entry.id   f5414127037ba05b92892a4e7b36fdb8
#
_cell.length_a   1.000
_cell.length_b   1.000
_cell.length_c   1.000
_cell.angle_alpha   90.00
_cell.angle_beta   90.00
_cell.angle_gamma   90.00
#
_symmetry.space_group_name_H-M   'P 1'
#
loop_
_entity.id
_entity.type
_entity.pdbx_description
1 polymer ?
#
loop_
_entity_poly.entity_id
_entity_poly.type
_entity_poly.pdbx_seq_one_letter_code
_entity_poly.pdbx_strand_id
1 'polypeptide(L)'
;MLLAAGSVSAQTADPTIMTINGQAVPRSEFEYSYNKNNAETVVDKKSVADYVDLFVNYKLKVLAAQAEGLDTAKAFRDEFLMYRNQQVRPSFIDDNDVEREARNIYKQTQQRVDGNGGLVHAYHILVALQQKASQASQDSAKLRADSIYTALKKGADFEDLARRCSDDHMSGMRGGDLSWVQKGQTVKEFEQKIFGMKKGETSEPFLSPFGYHIVYVKDRGNFFPYDSVRTDIRRFIDQRGIREQIITQKIDSIAKADKVKPGDILDKRVEEMTANDPSLKNLIREYHDGLLLYEISNRTVWNRAAKDDKALEAYFKKNRKKYRWDEPRFKGIAYYVKDVADVENVKNAIKNIPFEAWADTLRKEFNDSTVRIKVVKGIFKKGDNTLVDNEIFQTGAKVKPVEGYPITAVYGEKLKAPKSYKDVRELVVADYQEELEKKWVADLRKKYSVSVDKAVLETVNKH
;
A
#
# COMPACT_ATOMS: atom_id res chain seq x y z
N MET A 1 44.10 7.61 -50.92
CA MET A 1 44.00 6.53 -49.92
C MET A 1 43.89 7.20 -48.55
N LEU A 2 42.66 7.47 -48.08
CA LEU A 2 42.42 8.00 -46.77
C LEU A 2 42.01 6.83 -45.85
N LEU A 3 42.86 6.53 -44.88
CA LEU A 3 42.54 5.60 -43.79
C LEU A 3 41.59 6.30 -42.80
N ALA A 4 40.35 5.85 -42.77
CA ALA A 4 39.43 6.19 -41.72
C ALA A 4 39.79 5.38 -40.47
N ALA A 5 40.38 6.03 -39.48
CA ALA A 5 40.55 5.47 -38.15
C ALA A 5 39.18 5.44 -37.46
N GLY A 6 38.55 4.28 -37.41
CA GLY A 6 37.38 4.01 -36.59
C GLY A 6 37.80 4.08 -35.11
N SER A 7 37.32 5.06 -34.39
CA SER A 7 37.41 5.08 -32.95
C SER A 7 36.56 3.96 -32.37
N VAL A 8 37.18 2.84 -32.04
CA VAL A 8 36.60 1.81 -31.17
C VAL A 8 36.50 2.46 -29.81
N SER A 9 35.27 2.79 -29.40
CA SER A 9 34.95 3.16 -28.03
C SER A 9 35.36 1.98 -27.14
N ALA A 10 36.48 2.12 -26.46
CA ALA A 10 36.91 1.16 -25.45
C ALA A 10 35.84 1.16 -24.34
N GLN A 11 35.02 0.13 -24.32
CA GLN A 11 34.15 -0.15 -23.19
C GLN A 11 35.09 -0.30 -21.99
N THR A 12 35.05 0.67 -21.06
CA THR A 12 35.89 0.64 -19.84
C THR A 12 35.61 -0.66 -19.11
N ALA A 13 36.64 -1.51 -19.03
CA ALA A 13 36.55 -2.83 -18.39
C ALA A 13 36.04 -2.62 -16.96
N ASP A 14 34.99 -3.37 -16.57
CA ASP A 14 34.45 -3.38 -15.18
C ASP A 14 35.33 -4.33 -14.35
N PRO A 15 36.36 -3.83 -13.63
CA PRO A 15 37.32 -4.66 -12.97
C PRO A 15 36.73 -5.43 -11.80
N THR A 16 37.24 -6.62 -11.54
CA THR A 16 36.88 -7.43 -10.38
C THR A 16 37.41 -6.76 -9.10
N ILE A 17 36.51 -6.27 -8.25
CA ILE A 17 36.88 -5.64 -6.97
C ILE A 17 37.11 -6.66 -5.86
N MET A 18 36.43 -7.81 -5.94
CA MET A 18 36.64 -8.91 -4.99
C MET A 18 36.24 -10.24 -5.63
N THR A 19 36.77 -11.33 -5.05
CA THR A 19 36.36 -12.68 -5.38
C THR A 19 35.85 -13.36 -4.13
N ILE A 20 34.64 -13.92 -4.19
CA ILE A 20 33.98 -14.59 -3.07
C ILE A 20 33.63 -16.01 -3.52
N ASN A 21 34.20 -16.99 -2.84
CA ASN A 21 34.07 -18.42 -3.20
C ASN A 21 34.33 -18.70 -4.70
N GLY A 22 35.36 -18.08 -5.27
CA GLY A 22 35.71 -18.21 -6.68
C GLY A 22 34.84 -17.37 -7.65
N GLN A 23 33.80 -16.72 -7.19
CA GLN A 23 32.96 -15.86 -8.02
C GLN A 23 33.48 -14.41 -8.02
N ALA A 24 33.71 -13.88 -9.20
CA ALA A 24 34.14 -12.48 -9.36
C ALA A 24 32.97 -11.53 -9.11
N VAL A 25 33.22 -10.52 -8.31
CA VAL A 25 32.31 -9.38 -8.09
C VAL A 25 32.89 -8.18 -8.81
N PRO A 26 32.19 -7.59 -9.79
CA PRO A 26 32.67 -6.42 -10.49
C PRO A 26 32.57 -5.15 -9.62
N ARG A 27 33.41 -4.16 -9.90
CA ARG A 27 33.43 -2.88 -9.21
C ARG A 27 32.07 -2.17 -9.29
N SER A 28 31.43 -2.19 -10.45
CA SER A 28 30.12 -1.55 -10.63
C SER A 28 29.03 -2.11 -9.71
N GLU A 29 29.08 -3.39 -9.36
CA GLU A 29 28.15 -4.00 -8.40
C GLU A 29 28.37 -3.45 -6.98
N PHE A 30 29.62 -3.37 -6.57
CA PHE A 30 29.98 -2.82 -5.27
C PHE A 30 29.61 -1.32 -5.19
N GLU A 31 29.95 -0.54 -6.21
CA GLU A 31 29.63 0.89 -6.29
C GLU A 31 28.13 1.17 -6.23
N TYR A 32 27.34 0.40 -6.97
CA TYR A 32 25.89 0.52 -6.94
C TYR A 32 25.35 0.33 -5.51
N SER A 33 25.78 -0.73 -4.84
CA SER A 33 25.37 -1.03 -3.47
C SER A 33 25.90 0.01 -2.47
N TYR A 34 27.16 0.42 -2.60
CA TYR A 34 27.79 1.43 -1.76
C TYR A 34 27.08 2.77 -1.87
N ASN A 35 26.86 3.26 -3.10
CA ASN A 35 26.27 4.57 -3.35
C ASN A 35 24.81 4.63 -2.87
N LYS A 36 24.04 3.56 -3.06
CA LYS A 36 22.67 3.47 -2.57
C LYS A 36 22.61 3.55 -1.04
N ASN A 37 23.52 2.86 -0.34
CA ASN A 37 23.58 2.83 1.12
C ASN A 37 24.28 4.05 1.73
N ASN A 38 24.83 4.94 0.90
CA ASN A 38 25.45 6.21 1.30
C ASN A 38 24.83 7.42 0.59
N ALA A 39 23.59 7.31 0.13
CA ALA A 39 22.84 8.42 -0.47
C ALA A 39 22.78 9.63 0.46
N GLU A 40 22.47 10.80 -0.07
CA GLU A 40 22.45 12.07 0.70
C GLU A 40 21.53 12.01 1.93
N THR A 41 20.47 11.23 1.87
CA THR A 41 19.49 11.06 2.96
C THR A 41 19.96 10.13 4.09
N VAL A 42 21.07 9.43 3.93
CA VAL A 42 21.61 8.49 4.93
C VAL A 42 22.43 9.26 5.97
N VAL A 43 22.04 9.11 7.25
CA VAL A 43 22.67 9.82 8.37
C VAL A 43 24.03 9.20 8.75
N ASP A 44 24.11 7.85 8.78
CA ASP A 44 25.31 7.11 9.18
C ASP A 44 26.05 6.55 7.95
N LYS A 45 26.66 7.46 7.19
CA LYS A 45 27.45 7.12 6.00
C LYS A 45 28.71 6.37 6.37
N LYS A 46 29.02 5.33 5.60
CA LYS A 46 30.22 4.51 5.79
C LYS A 46 31.31 4.92 4.79
N SER A 47 32.56 4.85 5.20
CA SER A 47 33.66 4.91 4.24
C SER A 47 33.65 3.66 3.32
N VAL A 48 34.30 3.74 2.17
CA VAL A 48 34.45 2.58 1.29
C VAL A 48 35.08 1.40 2.03
N ALA A 49 36.10 1.67 2.85
CA ALA A 49 36.79 0.64 3.64
C ALA A 49 35.86 -0.05 4.66
N ASP A 50 35.04 0.74 5.37
CA ASP A 50 34.09 0.18 6.36
C ASP A 50 32.96 -0.58 5.69
N TYR A 51 32.57 -0.17 4.47
CA TYR A 51 31.48 -0.81 3.72
C TYR A 51 31.88 -2.17 3.13
N VAL A 52 33.17 -2.39 2.83
CA VAL A 52 33.66 -3.68 2.28
C VAL A 52 33.21 -4.86 3.14
N ASP A 53 33.39 -4.79 4.44
CA ASP A 53 33.02 -5.89 5.36
C ASP A 53 31.52 -6.15 5.38
N LEU A 54 30.70 -5.10 5.32
CA LEU A 54 29.25 -5.22 5.23
C LEU A 54 28.82 -5.89 3.93
N PHE A 55 29.43 -5.47 2.82
CA PHE A 55 29.14 -6.02 1.50
C PHE A 55 29.57 -7.48 1.38
N VAL A 56 30.77 -7.83 1.89
CA VAL A 56 31.25 -9.21 1.95
C VAL A 56 30.29 -10.07 2.74
N ASN A 57 29.86 -9.64 3.95
CA ASN A 57 28.94 -10.38 4.79
C ASN A 57 27.59 -10.60 4.09
N TYR A 58 27.09 -9.57 3.38
CA TYR A 58 25.90 -9.68 2.54
C TYR A 58 26.06 -10.78 1.48
N LYS A 59 27.13 -10.75 0.68
CA LYS A 59 27.38 -11.74 -0.39
C LYS A 59 27.58 -13.16 0.17
N LEU A 60 28.22 -13.31 1.31
CA LEU A 60 28.40 -14.62 1.98
C LEU A 60 27.05 -15.23 2.40
N LYS A 61 26.11 -14.42 2.88
CA LYS A 61 24.75 -14.87 3.22
C LYS A 61 23.95 -15.27 2.00
N VAL A 62 24.08 -14.51 0.89
CA VAL A 62 23.46 -14.87 -0.39
C VAL A 62 23.97 -16.21 -0.87
N LEU A 63 25.29 -16.44 -0.83
CA LEU A 63 25.88 -17.73 -1.15
C LEU A 63 25.37 -18.87 -0.26
N ALA A 64 25.19 -18.61 1.04
CA ALA A 64 24.60 -19.60 1.93
C ALA A 64 23.17 -19.95 1.53
N ALA A 65 22.36 -18.97 1.15
CA ALA A 65 21.00 -19.17 0.66
C ALA A 65 20.96 -20.01 -0.62
N GLN A 66 21.84 -19.72 -1.57
CA GLN A 66 21.99 -20.49 -2.82
C GLN A 66 22.45 -21.93 -2.54
N ALA A 67 23.40 -22.11 -1.62
CA ALA A 67 23.87 -23.44 -1.21
C ALA A 67 22.77 -24.30 -0.56
N GLU A 68 21.74 -23.67 0.01
CA GLU A 68 20.51 -24.33 0.51
C GLU A 68 19.44 -24.49 -0.58
N GLY A 69 19.68 -24.04 -1.81
CA GLY A 69 18.75 -24.12 -2.93
C GLY A 69 17.52 -23.22 -2.78
N LEU A 70 17.61 -22.12 -2.01
CA LEU A 70 16.48 -21.22 -1.79
C LEU A 70 16.05 -20.49 -3.07
N ASP A 71 16.98 -20.23 -3.98
CA ASP A 71 16.76 -19.65 -5.30
C ASP A 71 15.97 -20.57 -6.23
N THR A 72 15.96 -21.87 -5.96
CA THR A 72 15.20 -22.85 -6.75
C THR A 72 13.77 -23.10 -6.23
N ALA A 73 13.43 -22.58 -5.07
CA ALA A 73 12.10 -22.70 -4.49
C ALA A 73 11.05 -22.00 -5.36
N LYS A 74 9.89 -22.65 -5.56
CA LYS A 74 8.81 -22.10 -6.41
C LYS A 74 8.37 -20.70 -5.95
N ALA A 75 8.16 -20.50 -4.64
CA ALA A 75 7.73 -19.22 -4.10
C ALA A 75 8.74 -18.10 -4.40
N PHE A 76 10.03 -18.38 -4.22
CA PHE A 76 11.10 -17.44 -4.55
C PHE A 76 11.07 -17.07 -6.04
N ARG A 77 11.02 -18.08 -6.92
CA ARG A 77 11.01 -17.85 -8.37
C ARG A 77 9.80 -17.05 -8.83
N ASP A 78 8.62 -17.37 -8.32
CA ASP A 78 7.39 -16.67 -8.67
C ASP A 78 7.47 -15.19 -8.26
N GLU A 79 7.94 -14.90 -7.05
CA GLU A 79 8.11 -13.53 -6.54
C GLU A 79 9.18 -12.75 -7.31
N PHE A 80 10.35 -13.38 -7.51
CA PHE A 80 11.44 -12.75 -8.26
C PHE A 80 11.04 -12.46 -9.71
N LEU A 81 10.42 -13.41 -10.41
CA LEU A 81 9.96 -13.23 -11.78
C LEU A 81 8.89 -12.14 -11.90
N MET A 82 7.99 -12.06 -10.94
CA MET A 82 6.98 -11.01 -10.89
C MET A 82 7.65 -9.62 -10.84
N TYR A 83 8.57 -9.40 -9.91
CA TYR A 83 9.30 -8.14 -9.77
C TYR A 83 10.15 -7.83 -11.00
N ARG A 84 10.97 -8.78 -11.45
CA ARG A 84 11.84 -8.63 -12.63
C ARG A 84 11.04 -8.25 -13.87
N ASN A 85 9.95 -8.95 -14.12
CA ASN A 85 9.11 -8.73 -15.28
C ASN A 85 8.40 -7.36 -15.21
N GLN A 86 8.03 -6.91 -14.04
CA GLN A 86 7.47 -5.56 -13.84
C GLN A 86 8.42 -4.46 -14.33
N GLN A 87 9.73 -4.65 -14.20
CA GLN A 87 10.71 -3.67 -14.65
C GLN A 87 10.80 -3.56 -16.20
N VAL A 88 10.55 -4.63 -16.92
CA VAL A 88 10.73 -4.67 -18.38
C VAL A 88 9.43 -4.58 -19.18
N ARG A 89 8.28 -4.95 -18.57
CA ARG A 89 6.96 -4.93 -19.23
C ARG A 89 6.62 -3.59 -19.90
N PRO A 90 6.86 -2.42 -19.29
CA PRO A 90 6.55 -1.14 -19.92
C PRO A 90 7.28 -0.91 -21.25
N SER A 91 8.44 -1.53 -21.46
CA SER A 91 9.23 -1.40 -22.70
C SER A 91 8.62 -2.09 -23.93
N PHE A 92 7.56 -2.87 -23.76
CA PHE A 92 6.90 -3.55 -24.88
C PHE A 92 5.94 -2.67 -25.65
N ILE A 93 5.52 -1.55 -25.10
CA ILE A 93 4.59 -0.61 -25.74
C ILE A 93 5.18 0.79 -25.80
N ASP A 94 4.76 1.53 -26.81
CA ASP A 94 5.06 2.94 -26.98
C ASP A 94 3.77 3.79 -26.98
N ASP A 95 3.93 5.08 -27.23
CA ASP A 95 2.80 6.01 -27.27
C ASP A 95 1.83 5.72 -28.44
N ASN A 96 2.31 5.12 -29.53
CA ASN A 96 1.49 4.74 -30.67
C ASN A 96 0.57 3.56 -30.34
N ASP A 97 1.03 2.62 -29.52
CA ASP A 97 0.21 1.50 -29.05
C ASP A 97 -0.96 2.01 -28.19
N VAL A 98 -0.67 2.95 -27.29
CA VAL A 98 -1.69 3.60 -26.43
C VAL A 98 -2.64 4.45 -27.28
N GLU A 99 -2.13 5.19 -28.24
CA GLU A 99 -2.94 6.02 -29.15
C GLU A 99 -3.88 5.17 -30.01
N ARG A 100 -3.40 4.03 -30.49
CA ARG A 100 -4.23 3.08 -31.26
C ARG A 100 -5.40 2.57 -30.42
N GLU A 101 -5.14 2.20 -29.17
CA GLU A 101 -6.19 1.76 -28.26
C GLU A 101 -7.16 2.91 -27.89
N ALA A 102 -6.64 4.12 -27.69
CA ALA A 102 -7.47 5.29 -27.45
C ALA A 102 -8.46 5.55 -28.61
N ARG A 103 -8.00 5.39 -29.86
CA ARG A 103 -8.86 5.47 -31.04
C ARG A 103 -9.87 4.33 -31.14
N ASN A 104 -9.52 3.13 -30.71
CA ASN A 104 -10.44 2.00 -30.63
C ASN A 104 -11.57 2.27 -29.63
N ILE A 105 -11.22 2.71 -28.44
CA ILE A 105 -12.18 3.08 -27.38
C ILE A 105 -13.09 4.23 -27.86
N TYR A 106 -12.49 5.23 -28.48
CA TYR A 106 -13.24 6.34 -29.06
C TYR A 106 -14.28 5.85 -30.08
N LYS A 107 -13.86 5.06 -31.06
CA LYS A 107 -14.72 4.54 -32.13
C LYS A 107 -15.89 3.71 -31.57
N GLN A 108 -15.62 2.84 -30.61
CA GLN A 108 -16.65 2.04 -29.94
C GLN A 108 -17.63 2.92 -29.17
N THR A 109 -17.12 3.93 -28.46
CA THR A 109 -17.93 4.88 -27.70
C THR A 109 -18.80 5.72 -28.64
N GLN A 110 -18.21 6.26 -29.69
CA GLN A 110 -18.93 7.05 -30.72
C GLN A 110 -20.03 6.22 -31.33
N GLN A 111 -19.74 4.99 -31.80
CA GLN A 111 -20.75 4.13 -32.40
C GLN A 111 -21.93 3.85 -31.45
N ARG A 112 -21.62 3.61 -30.18
CA ARG A 112 -22.62 3.36 -29.14
C ARG A 112 -23.44 4.59 -28.86
N VAL A 113 -22.82 5.75 -28.71
CA VAL A 113 -23.54 7.00 -28.40
C VAL A 113 -24.40 7.46 -29.59
N ASP A 114 -23.82 7.53 -30.78
CA ASP A 114 -24.51 8.00 -31.99
C ASP A 114 -25.62 7.02 -32.42
N GLY A 115 -25.36 5.70 -32.31
CA GLY A 115 -26.35 4.66 -32.55
C GLY A 115 -27.54 4.66 -31.58
N ASN A 116 -27.35 5.23 -30.39
CA ASN A 116 -28.40 5.39 -29.38
C ASN A 116 -29.08 6.76 -29.40
N GLY A 117 -28.87 7.57 -30.43
CA GLY A 117 -29.52 8.88 -30.58
C GLY A 117 -28.67 10.08 -30.22
N GLY A 118 -27.35 9.87 -30.07
CA GLY A 118 -26.37 10.92 -29.88
C GLY A 118 -26.35 11.49 -28.45
N LEU A 119 -26.04 12.78 -28.39
CA LEU A 119 -25.99 13.59 -27.18
C LEU A 119 -27.13 14.63 -27.17
N VAL A 120 -27.67 14.90 -25.99
CA VAL A 120 -28.67 15.94 -25.77
C VAL A 120 -28.14 16.91 -24.72
N HIS A 121 -27.95 18.17 -25.08
CA HIS A 121 -27.69 19.25 -24.13
C HIS A 121 -29.02 19.70 -23.53
N ALA A 122 -29.26 19.29 -22.29
CA ALA A 122 -30.51 19.50 -21.60
C ALA A 122 -30.36 20.41 -20.38
N TYR A 123 -31.40 21.18 -20.15
CA TYR A 123 -31.63 21.94 -18.93
C TYR A 123 -32.86 21.39 -18.24
N HIS A 124 -32.89 21.40 -16.92
CA HIS A 124 -34.08 20.97 -16.19
C HIS A 124 -34.41 21.82 -14.96
N ILE A 125 -35.68 21.79 -14.60
CA ILE A 125 -36.18 22.23 -13.30
C ILE A 125 -36.84 21.04 -12.65
N LEU A 126 -36.40 20.73 -11.41
CA LEU A 126 -36.98 19.67 -10.57
C LEU A 126 -37.90 20.28 -9.53
N VAL A 127 -39.12 19.77 -9.43
CA VAL A 127 -39.99 19.91 -8.27
C VAL A 127 -39.95 18.55 -7.54
N ALA A 128 -39.18 18.48 -6.47
CA ALA A 128 -38.92 17.23 -5.80
C ALA A 128 -40.18 16.63 -5.13
N LEU A 129 -40.32 15.32 -5.25
CA LEU A 129 -41.44 14.59 -4.65
C LEU A 129 -40.94 13.22 -4.17
N GLN A 130 -41.20 12.87 -2.91
CA GLN A 130 -40.88 11.57 -2.39
C GLN A 130 -41.77 10.48 -2.99
N GLN A 131 -41.21 9.29 -3.25
CA GLN A 131 -41.94 8.19 -3.90
C GLN A 131 -43.23 7.73 -3.16
N LYS A 132 -43.31 7.96 -1.85
CA LYS A 132 -44.49 7.61 -1.04
C LYS A 132 -45.18 8.84 -0.45
N ALA A 133 -45.12 9.96 -1.16
CA ALA A 133 -45.73 11.20 -0.73
C ALA A 133 -47.29 11.07 -0.69
N SER A 134 -47.91 11.79 0.26
CA SER A 134 -49.35 11.86 0.37
C SER A 134 -49.99 12.49 -0.92
N GLN A 135 -51.25 12.19 -1.17
CA GLN A 135 -51.97 12.78 -2.30
C GLN A 135 -51.90 14.32 -2.29
N ALA A 136 -52.09 14.93 -1.14
CA ALA A 136 -51.97 16.38 -1.00
C ALA A 136 -50.59 16.92 -1.39
N SER A 137 -49.51 16.19 -1.07
CA SER A 137 -48.14 16.55 -1.45
C SER A 137 -47.91 16.38 -2.95
N GLN A 138 -48.49 15.32 -3.55
CA GLN A 138 -48.45 15.11 -5.00
C GLN A 138 -49.18 16.24 -5.76
N ASP A 139 -50.37 16.61 -5.31
CA ASP A 139 -51.17 17.67 -5.88
C ASP A 139 -50.46 19.02 -5.78
N SER A 140 -49.86 19.31 -4.63
CA SER A 140 -49.06 20.53 -4.42
C SER A 140 -47.84 20.59 -5.32
N ALA A 141 -47.09 19.50 -5.46
CA ALA A 141 -45.91 19.44 -6.32
C ALA A 141 -46.30 19.60 -7.79
N LYS A 142 -47.39 18.96 -8.20
CA LYS A 142 -47.93 19.11 -9.57
C LYS A 142 -48.35 20.56 -9.86
N LEU A 143 -49.11 21.17 -8.93
CA LEU A 143 -49.55 22.56 -9.08
C LEU A 143 -48.34 23.53 -9.20
N ARG A 144 -47.29 23.30 -8.41
CA ARG A 144 -46.03 24.08 -8.48
C ARG A 144 -45.36 23.91 -9.84
N ALA A 145 -45.22 22.67 -10.34
CA ALA A 145 -44.64 22.38 -11.64
C ALA A 145 -45.46 23.00 -12.78
N ASP A 146 -46.78 22.88 -12.74
CA ASP A 146 -47.69 23.49 -13.73
C ASP A 146 -47.60 25.03 -13.73
N SER A 147 -47.44 25.65 -12.54
CA SER A 147 -47.23 27.09 -12.40
C SER A 147 -45.92 27.55 -13.06
N ILE A 148 -44.80 26.82 -12.81
CA ILE A 148 -43.52 27.10 -13.44
C ILE A 148 -43.61 26.96 -14.95
N TYR A 149 -44.21 25.88 -15.44
CA TYR A 149 -44.42 25.67 -16.87
C TYR A 149 -45.27 26.77 -17.51
N THR A 150 -46.31 27.20 -16.81
CA THR A 150 -47.16 28.34 -17.28
C THR A 150 -46.33 29.63 -17.39
N ALA A 151 -45.43 29.89 -16.44
CA ALA A 151 -44.55 31.06 -16.52
C ALA A 151 -43.61 30.96 -17.74
N LEU A 152 -43.02 29.77 -18.00
CA LEU A 152 -42.21 29.53 -19.20
C LEU A 152 -42.98 29.76 -20.51
N LYS A 153 -44.21 29.30 -20.58
CA LYS A 153 -45.10 29.53 -21.74
C LYS A 153 -45.42 31.01 -21.97
N LYS A 154 -45.39 31.84 -20.92
CA LYS A 154 -45.53 33.28 -20.97
C LYS A 154 -44.26 34.05 -21.28
N GLY A 155 -43.14 33.31 -21.52
CA GLY A 155 -41.86 33.91 -21.92
C GLY A 155 -40.89 34.19 -20.78
N ALA A 156 -41.11 33.60 -19.59
CA ALA A 156 -40.12 33.68 -18.53
C ALA A 156 -38.86 32.94 -18.94
N ASP A 157 -37.67 33.42 -18.47
CA ASP A 157 -36.39 32.82 -18.74
C ASP A 157 -36.25 31.49 -17.99
N PHE A 158 -35.80 30.43 -18.68
CA PHE A 158 -35.69 29.10 -18.13
C PHE A 158 -34.64 29.04 -17.05
N GLU A 159 -33.46 29.62 -17.29
CA GLU A 159 -32.34 29.58 -16.36
C GLU A 159 -32.65 30.33 -15.07
N ASP A 160 -33.33 31.47 -15.17
CA ASP A 160 -33.77 32.24 -14.00
C ASP A 160 -34.79 31.47 -13.16
N LEU A 161 -35.75 30.79 -13.80
CA LEU A 161 -36.69 29.94 -13.07
C LEU A 161 -36.03 28.73 -12.48
N ALA A 162 -35.07 28.13 -13.14
CA ALA A 162 -34.28 27.02 -12.59
C ALA A 162 -33.52 27.46 -11.33
N ARG A 163 -32.86 28.60 -11.35
CA ARG A 163 -32.14 29.15 -10.17
C ARG A 163 -33.05 29.40 -8.97
N ARG A 164 -34.28 29.85 -9.22
CA ARG A 164 -35.23 30.25 -8.18
C ARG A 164 -36.12 29.12 -7.68
N CYS A 165 -36.47 28.20 -8.57
CA CYS A 165 -37.57 27.26 -8.32
C CYS A 165 -37.16 25.79 -8.37
N SER A 166 -35.93 25.45 -8.83
CA SER A 166 -35.50 24.04 -8.89
C SER A 166 -35.10 23.53 -7.52
N ASP A 167 -35.58 22.35 -7.15
CA ASP A 167 -35.18 21.62 -5.97
C ASP A 167 -33.89 20.81 -6.20
N ASP A 168 -33.44 20.65 -7.45
CA ASP A 168 -32.07 20.25 -7.75
C ASP A 168 -31.15 21.48 -7.66
N HIS A 169 -30.64 21.74 -6.49
CA HIS A 169 -29.78 22.90 -6.24
C HIS A 169 -28.46 22.85 -7.02
N MET A 170 -27.95 21.67 -7.35
CA MET A 170 -26.67 21.55 -8.08
C MET A 170 -26.78 22.05 -9.53
N SER A 171 -27.79 21.62 -10.27
CA SER A 171 -28.02 22.15 -11.60
C SER A 171 -28.72 23.51 -11.55
N GLY A 172 -29.60 23.74 -10.57
CA GLY A 172 -30.30 25.00 -10.37
C GLY A 172 -29.39 26.21 -10.29
N MET A 173 -28.28 26.14 -9.53
CA MET A 173 -27.26 27.20 -9.47
C MET A 173 -26.64 27.54 -10.83
N ARG A 174 -26.63 26.57 -11.76
CA ARG A 174 -26.18 26.75 -13.16
C ARG A 174 -27.34 27.01 -14.13
N GLY A 175 -28.48 27.45 -13.64
CA GLY A 175 -29.65 27.69 -14.45
C GLY A 175 -30.34 26.42 -14.95
N GLY A 176 -30.15 25.30 -14.28
CA GLY A 176 -30.68 24.00 -14.66
C GLY A 176 -29.83 23.21 -15.67
N ASP A 177 -28.64 23.69 -16.02
CA ASP A 177 -27.74 23.07 -16.99
C ASP A 177 -27.22 21.71 -16.53
N LEU A 178 -27.61 20.65 -17.26
CA LEU A 178 -27.12 19.27 -17.10
C LEU A 178 -25.96 18.93 -18.03
N SER A 179 -25.55 19.91 -18.87
CA SER A 179 -24.56 19.67 -19.93
C SER A 179 -25.04 18.61 -20.94
N TRP A 180 -24.12 17.94 -21.61
CA TRP A 180 -24.44 16.93 -22.61
C TRP A 180 -24.72 15.57 -21.96
N VAL A 181 -25.93 15.07 -22.20
CA VAL A 181 -26.43 13.80 -21.66
C VAL A 181 -26.48 12.75 -22.77
N GLN A 182 -25.99 11.53 -22.47
CA GLN A 182 -26.16 10.35 -23.33
C GLN A 182 -27.15 9.37 -22.68
N LYS A 183 -27.72 8.46 -23.46
CA LYS A 183 -28.54 7.38 -22.90
C LYS A 183 -27.80 6.52 -21.88
N GLY A 184 -28.48 6.16 -20.80
CA GLY A 184 -27.96 5.41 -19.68
C GLY A 184 -27.39 6.27 -18.54
N GLN A 185 -27.44 7.61 -18.63
CA GLN A 185 -26.96 8.51 -17.58
C GLN A 185 -28.05 9.03 -16.65
N THR A 186 -29.31 8.90 -17.05
CA THR A 186 -30.47 9.43 -16.29
C THR A 186 -31.51 8.34 -16.09
N VAL A 187 -32.51 8.61 -15.24
CA VAL A 187 -33.64 7.70 -15.06
C VAL A 187 -34.47 7.59 -16.32
N LYS A 188 -35.11 6.44 -16.51
CA LYS A 188 -35.79 6.04 -17.74
C LYS A 188 -36.81 7.06 -18.22
N GLU A 189 -37.63 7.61 -17.34
CA GLU A 189 -38.66 8.58 -17.64
C GLU A 189 -38.07 9.89 -18.18
N PHE A 190 -36.98 10.34 -17.53
CA PHE A 190 -36.26 11.54 -17.94
C PHE A 190 -35.57 11.33 -19.31
N GLU A 191 -34.87 10.19 -19.43
CA GLU A 191 -34.18 9.82 -20.67
C GLU A 191 -35.14 9.74 -21.88
N GLN A 192 -36.21 8.99 -21.72
CA GLN A 192 -37.22 8.87 -22.79
C GLN A 192 -37.77 10.24 -23.22
N LYS A 193 -38.00 11.14 -22.26
CA LYS A 193 -38.50 12.47 -22.54
C LYS A 193 -37.48 13.28 -23.33
N ILE A 194 -36.24 13.45 -22.85
CA ILE A 194 -35.26 14.33 -23.54
C ILE A 194 -34.82 13.79 -24.89
N PHE A 195 -34.73 12.47 -25.07
CA PHE A 195 -34.35 11.87 -26.36
C PHE A 195 -35.50 11.88 -27.38
N GLY A 196 -36.73 12.02 -26.93
CA GLY A 196 -37.91 12.24 -27.82
C GLY A 196 -38.14 13.67 -28.26
N MET A 197 -37.48 14.66 -27.61
CA MET A 197 -37.69 16.08 -27.88
C MET A 197 -36.73 16.62 -28.94
N LYS A 198 -37.13 17.67 -29.64
CA LYS A 198 -36.31 18.41 -30.61
C LYS A 198 -35.52 19.52 -29.92
N LYS A 199 -34.46 19.99 -30.58
CA LYS A 199 -33.75 21.22 -30.19
C LYS A 199 -34.70 22.40 -30.08
N GLY A 200 -34.60 23.17 -29.00
CA GLY A 200 -35.43 24.34 -28.71
C GLY A 200 -36.78 24.02 -28.03
N GLU A 201 -37.13 22.76 -27.83
CA GLU A 201 -38.37 22.37 -27.18
C GLU A 201 -38.27 22.41 -25.65
N THR A 202 -39.34 22.88 -24.99
CA THR A 202 -39.58 22.81 -23.56
C THR A 202 -40.68 21.79 -23.28
N SER A 203 -40.45 20.85 -22.37
CA SER A 203 -41.45 19.83 -22.03
C SER A 203 -42.54 20.36 -21.14
N GLU A 204 -43.73 19.76 -21.21
CA GLU A 204 -44.66 19.81 -20.10
C GLU A 204 -44.08 19.11 -18.88
N PRO A 205 -44.59 19.45 -17.66
CA PRO A 205 -44.20 18.73 -16.46
C PRO A 205 -44.46 17.23 -16.59
N PHE A 206 -43.45 16.39 -16.28
CA PHE A 206 -43.59 14.93 -16.25
C PHE A 206 -42.99 14.35 -14.99
N LEU A 207 -43.52 13.22 -14.53
CA LEU A 207 -43.14 12.60 -13.30
C LEU A 207 -41.96 11.60 -13.50
N SER A 208 -41.03 11.59 -12.56
CA SER A 208 -39.98 10.61 -12.40
C SER A 208 -39.95 10.11 -10.94
N PRO A 209 -39.07 9.14 -10.58
CA PRO A 209 -38.88 8.77 -9.20
C PRO A 209 -38.38 9.89 -8.25
N PHE A 210 -37.88 11.01 -8.81
CA PHE A 210 -37.40 12.16 -8.03
C PHE A 210 -38.44 13.30 -7.90
N GLY A 211 -39.49 13.28 -8.68
CA GLY A 211 -40.52 14.32 -8.71
C GLY A 211 -40.85 14.76 -10.11
N TYR A 212 -41.48 15.95 -10.22
CA TYR A 212 -41.83 16.55 -11.51
C TYR A 212 -40.65 17.27 -12.13
N HIS A 213 -40.37 16.97 -13.39
CA HIS A 213 -39.36 17.66 -14.21
C HIS A 213 -40.02 18.50 -15.29
N ILE A 214 -39.42 19.65 -15.56
CA ILE A 214 -39.61 20.43 -16.77
C ILE A 214 -38.24 20.52 -17.44
N VAL A 215 -38.15 20.15 -18.70
CA VAL A 215 -36.88 20.08 -19.44
C VAL A 215 -36.90 20.99 -20.62
N TYR A 216 -35.79 21.65 -20.90
CA TYR A 216 -35.51 22.38 -22.13
C TYR A 216 -34.32 21.73 -22.85
N VAL A 217 -34.53 21.36 -24.12
CA VAL A 217 -33.45 20.80 -24.97
C VAL A 217 -32.74 21.93 -25.68
N LYS A 218 -31.58 22.33 -25.22
CA LYS A 218 -30.79 23.42 -25.80
C LYS A 218 -30.17 23.02 -27.13
N ASP A 219 -29.60 21.83 -27.21
CA ASP A 219 -28.97 21.34 -28.43
C ASP A 219 -28.97 19.81 -28.50
N ARG A 220 -28.63 19.29 -29.69
CA ARG A 220 -28.45 17.87 -29.97
C ARG A 220 -27.23 17.69 -30.87
N GLY A 221 -26.47 16.63 -30.67
CA GLY A 221 -25.27 16.36 -31.45
C GLY A 221 -24.88 14.91 -31.46
N ASN A 222 -23.89 14.61 -32.26
CA ASN A 222 -23.17 13.35 -32.21
C ASN A 222 -22.13 13.40 -31.09
N PHE A 223 -21.51 12.25 -30.84
CA PHE A 223 -20.40 12.16 -29.89
C PHE A 223 -19.28 13.13 -30.28
N PHE A 224 -18.61 13.70 -29.30
CA PHE A 224 -17.59 14.73 -29.49
C PHE A 224 -16.45 14.27 -30.42
N PRO A 225 -15.79 15.17 -31.17
CA PRO A 225 -14.61 14.85 -31.93
C PRO A 225 -13.50 14.26 -31.08
N TYR A 226 -12.71 13.34 -31.66
CA TYR A 226 -11.63 12.64 -30.95
C TYR A 226 -10.70 13.58 -30.19
N ASP A 227 -10.25 14.66 -30.82
CA ASP A 227 -9.26 15.57 -30.23
C ASP A 227 -9.77 16.25 -28.95
N SER A 228 -11.08 16.49 -28.82
CA SER A 228 -11.67 17.06 -27.62
C SER A 228 -11.79 16.09 -26.45
N VAL A 229 -11.83 14.78 -26.71
CA VAL A 229 -11.97 13.72 -25.68
C VAL A 229 -10.73 12.87 -25.51
N ARG A 230 -9.71 13.07 -26.32
CA ARG A 230 -8.46 12.29 -26.34
C ARG A 230 -7.80 12.21 -24.96
N THR A 231 -7.68 13.33 -24.27
CA THR A 231 -7.06 13.40 -22.95
C THR A 231 -7.85 12.60 -21.91
N ASP A 232 -9.16 12.64 -21.97
CA ASP A 232 -10.01 11.90 -21.03
C ASP A 232 -9.98 10.39 -21.31
N ILE A 233 -9.94 10.01 -22.59
CA ILE A 233 -9.77 8.60 -22.99
C ILE A 233 -8.40 8.07 -22.52
N ARG A 234 -7.31 8.82 -22.69
CA ARG A 234 -5.98 8.42 -22.22
C ARG A 234 -5.95 8.28 -20.69
N ARG A 235 -6.57 9.22 -19.98
CA ARG A 235 -6.73 9.13 -18.52
C ARG A 235 -7.54 7.88 -18.11
N PHE A 236 -8.60 7.57 -18.85
CA PHE A 236 -9.38 6.35 -18.64
C PHE A 236 -8.54 5.07 -18.85
N ILE A 237 -7.70 5.03 -19.90
CA ILE A 237 -6.77 3.92 -20.16
C ILE A 237 -5.85 3.72 -18.94
N ASP A 238 -5.30 4.80 -18.40
CA ASP A 238 -4.38 4.75 -17.26
C ASP A 238 -5.10 4.30 -15.97
N GLN A 239 -6.24 4.90 -15.66
CA GLN A 239 -7.02 4.59 -14.45
C GLN A 239 -7.61 3.17 -14.44
N ARG A 240 -7.88 2.59 -15.60
CA ARG A 240 -8.42 1.24 -15.73
C ARG A 240 -7.36 0.17 -15.94
N GLY A 241 -6.09 0.54 -15.92
CA GLY A 241 -4.99 -0.41 -16.12
C GLY A 241 -4.96 -1.04 -17.52
N ILE A 242 -5.55 -0.37 -18.53
CA ILE A 242 -5.62 -0.89 -19.90
C ILE A 242 -4.22 -0.99 -20.52
N ARG A 243 -3.25 -0.16 -20.08
CA ARG A 243 -1.86 -0.31 -20.52
C ARG A 243 -1.33 -1.72 -20.29
N GLU A 244 -1.59 -2.31 -19.13
CA GLU A 244 -1.15 -3.68 -18.83
C GLU A 244 -1.83 -4.72 -19.73
N GLN A 245 -3.06 -4.47 -20.15
CA GLN A 245 -3.75 -5.33 -21.12
C GLN A 245 -3.09 -5.23 -22.50
N ILE A 246 -2.75 -4.01 -22.97
CA ILE A 246 -2.05 -3.80 -24.23
C ILE A 246 -0.67 -4.49 -24.20
N ILE A 247 0.09 -4.34 -23.11
CA ILE A 247 1.38 -5.00 -22.92
C ILE A 247 1.22 -6.52 -23.01
N THR A 248 0.27 -7.09 -22.30
CA THR A 248 0.02 -8.54 -22.29
C THR A 248 -0.33 -9.04 -23.68
N GLN A 249 -1.28 -8.38 -24.37
CA GLN A 249 -1.65 -8.74 -25.75
C GLN A 249 -0.46 -8.67 -26.72
N LYS A 250 0.41 -7.68 -26.55
CA LYS A 250 1.59 -7.52 -27.40
C LYS A 250 2.61 -8.63 -27.16
N ILE A 251 2.90 -8.95 -25.89
CA ILE A 251 3.77 -10.07 -25.51
C ILE A 251 3.23 -11.38 -26.06
N ASP A 252 1.93 -11.65 -25.87
CA ASP A 252 1.27 -12.87 -26.36
C ASP A 252 1.33 -12.96 -27.90
N SER A 253 1.15 -11.83 -28.59
CA SER A 253 1.24 -11.76 -30.04
C SER A 253 2.64 -12.09 -30.54
N ILE A 254 3.70 -11.55 -29.90
CA ILE A 254 5.09 -11.84 -30.22
C ILE A 254 5.38 -13.33 -29.93
N ALA A 255 5.00 -13.81 -28.76
CA ALA A 255 5.21 -15.20 -28.36
C ALA A 255 4.57 -16.19 -29.33
N LYS A 256 3.36 -15.88 -29.80
CA LYS A 256 2.64 -16.68 -30.81
C LYS A 256 3.35 -16.66 -32.18
N ALA A 257 3.83 -15.50 -32.60
CA ALA A 257 4.56 -15.35 -33.86
C ALA A 257 5.89 -16.14 -33.84
N ASP A 258 6.61 -16.06 -32.73
CA ASP A 258 7.91 -16.72 -32.54
C ASP A 258 7.76 -18.20 -32.10
N LYS A 259 6.54 -18.68 -31.82
CA LYS A 259 6.23 -20.04 -31.34
C LYS A 259 6.94 -20.41 -30.03
N VAL A 260 7.04 -19.46 -29.12
CA VAL A 260 7.64 -19.59 -27.78
C VAL A 260 6.63 -19.25 -26.69
N LYS A 261 7.01 -19.40 -25.42
CA LYS A 261 6.16 -18.97 -24.30
C LYS A 261 6.30 -17.48 -24.04
N PRO A 262 5.28 -16.80 -23.51
CA PRO A 262 5.37 -15.39 -23.11
C PRO A 262 6.53 -15.10 -22.13
N GLY A 263 6.88 -16.07 -21.27
CA GLY A 263 8.03 -15.96 -20.37
C GLY A 263 9.35 -15.82 -21.10
N ASP A 264 9.55 -16.55 -22.18
CA ASP A 264 10.79 -16.52 -22.98
C ASP A 264 10.98 -15.15 -23.66
N ILE A 265 9.88 -14.49 -24.05
CA ILE A 265 9.90 -13.12 -24.58
C ILE A 265 10.35 -12.11 -23.51
N LEU A 266 9.85 -12.29 -22.28
CA LEU A 266 10.25 -11.45 -21.13
C LEU A 266 11.73 -11.68 -20.78
N ASP A 267 12.19 -12.93 -20.76
CA ASP A 267 13.59 -13.29 -20.49
C ASP A 267 14.54 -12.62 -21.49
N LYS A 268 14.23 -12.74 -22.78
CA LYS A 268 14.99 -12.07 -23.86
C LYS A 268 15.01 -10.55 -23.68
N ARG A 269 13.88 -9.94 -23.33
CA ARG A 269 13.80 -8.49 -23.10
C ARG A 269 14.66 -8.06 -21.91
N VAL A 270 14.68 -8.84 -20.83
CA VAL A 270 15.56 -8.60 -19.67
C VAL A 270 17.02 -8.62 -20.11
N GLU A 271 17.45 -9.63 -20.88
CA GLU A 271 18.81 -9.72 -21.39
C GLU A 271 19.20 -8.50 -22.25
N GLU A 272 18.33 -8.11 -23.19
CA GLU A 272 18.54 -6.95 -24.06
C GLU A 272 18.67 -5.64 -23.25
N MET A 273 17.77 -5.43 -22.30
CA MET A 273 17.76 -4.20 -21.51
C MET A 273 18.93 -4.13 -20.53
N THR A 274 19.24 -5.23 -19.84
CA THR A 274 20.35 -5.27 -18.86
C THR A 274 21.73 -5.25 -19.51
N ALA A 275 21.85 -5.64 -20.77
CA ALA A 275 23.09 -5.48 -21.53
C ALA A 275 23.42 -4.00 -21.79
N ASN A 276 22.40 -3.15 -21.92
CA ASN A 276 22.53 -1.73 -22.24
C ASN A 276 22.30 -0.79 -21.04
N ASP A 277 21.77 -1.31 -19.92
CA ASP A 277 21.50 -0.55 -18.70
C ASP A 277 22.09 -1.27 -17.47
N PRO A 278 23.30 -0.90 -17.05
CA PRO A 278 23.93 -1.43 -15.84
C PRO A 278 23.12 -1.15 -14.54
N SER A 279 22.38 -0.05 -14.50
CA SER A 279 21.55 0.29 -13.33
C SER A 279 20.39 -0.69 -13.19
N LEU A 280 19.70 -1.01 -14.30
CA LEU A 280 18.64 -2.01 -14.30
C LEU A 280 19.18 -3.41 -13.95
N LYS A 281 20.36 -3.78 -14.51
CA LYS A 281 21.04 -5.04 -14.16
C LYS A 281 21.29 -5.15 -12.65
N ASN A 282 21.84 -4.10 -12.05
CA ASN A 282 22.13 -4.04 -10.62
C ASN A 282 20.84 -4.06 -9.78
N LEU A 283 19.81 -3.35 -10.20
CA LEU A 283 18.51 -3.33 -9.52
C LEU A 283 17.87 -4.73 -9.45
N ILE A 284 17.84 -5.44 -10.58
CA ILE A 284 17.28 -6.80 -10.65
C ILE A 284 18.09 -7.76 -9.77
N ARG A 285 19.44 -7.69 -9.81
CA ARG A 285 20.31 -8.51 -8.97
C ARG A 285 20.11 -8.20 -7.49
N GLU A 286 20.06 -6.94 -7.11
CA GLU A 286 19.86 -6.54 -5.71
C GLU A 286 18.53 -7.09 -5.15
N TYR A 287 17.49 -7.07 -5.98
CA TYR A 287 16.21 -7.63 -5.55
C TYR A 287 16.28 -9.17 -5.38
N HIS A 288 16.89 -9.86 -6.33
CA HIS A 288 17.16 -11.30 -6.25
C HIS A 288 17.94 -11.65 -4.97
N ASP A 289 19.06 -10.99 -4.76
CA ASP A 289 19.93 -11.23 -3.63
C ASP A 289 19.27 -10.81 -2.30
N GLY A 290 18.46 -9.76 -2.34
CA GLY A 290 17.69 -9.28 -1.17
C GLY A 290 16.65 -10.28 -0.69
N LEU A 291 15.92 -10.91 -1.61
CA LEU A 291 14.98 -12.00 -1.26
C LEU A 291 15.71 -13.19 -0.61
N LEU A 292 16.86 -13.58 -1.17
CA LEU A 292 17.68 -14.65 -0.61
C LEU A 292 18.21 -14.29 0.76
N LEU A 293 18.72 -13.08 0.92
CA LEU A 293 19.23 -12.56 2.20
C LEU A 293 18.14 -12.56 3.28
N TYR A 294 16.94 -12.09 2.92
CA TYR A 294 15.81 -12.09 3.84
C TYR A 294 15.46 -13.51 4.32
N GLU A 295 15.25 -14.42 3.37
CA GLU A 295 14.81 -15.78 3.68
C GLU A 295 15.84 -16.55 4.53
N ILE A 296 17.12 -16.48 4.17
CA ILE A 296 18.17 -17.19 4.90
C ILE A 296 18.39 -16.57 6.30
N SER A 297 18.34 -15.25 6.42
CA SER A 297 18.47 -14.57 7.72
C SER A 297 17.30 -14.88 8.63
N ASN A 298 16.10 -14.94 8.07
CA ASN A 298 14.88 -15.30 8.78
C ASN A 298 14.97 -16.73 9.36
N ARG A 299 15.45 -17.70 8.57
CA ARG A 299 15.62 -19.11 9.00
C ARG A 299 16.74 -19.27 10.01
N THR A 300 17.86 -18.64 9.75
CA THR A 300 19.11 -18.88 10.51
C THR A 300 19.16 -18.09 11.82
N VAL A 301 18.65 -16.86 11.81
CA VAL A 301 18.79 -15.91 12.93
C VAL A 301 17.45 -15.51 13.52
N TRP A 302 16.59 -14.84 12.74
CA TRP A 302 15.44 -14.10 13.32
C TRP A 302 14.37 -15.01 13.90
N ASN A 303 13.89 -15.99 13.14
CA ASN A 303 12.90 -16.96 13.64
C ASN A 303 13.45 -17.81 14.77
N ARG A 304 14.74 -18.18 14.70
CA ARG A 304 15.41 -18.94 15.75
C ARG A 304 15.47 -18.14 17.05
N ALA A 305 15.94 -16.90 16.98
CA ALA A 305 16.00 -16.03 18.14
C ALA A 305 14.60 -15.71 18.71
N ALA A 306 13.59 -15.54 17.84
CA ALA A 306 12.24 -15.20 18.30
C ALA A 306 11.49 -16.36 18.98
N LYS A 307 11.81 -17.63 18.66
CA LYS A 307 11.02 -18.80 19.04
C LYS A 307 11.74 -19.79 19.98
N ASP A 308 13.04 -19.66 20.18
CA ASP A 308 13.82 -20.57 21.03
C ASP A 308 13.82 -20.08 22.48
N ASP A 309 12.70 -20.30 23.18
CA ASP A 309 12.54 -19.92 24.59
C ASP A 309 13.62 -20.47 25.50
N LYS A 310 14.13 -21.68 25.20
CA LYS A 310 15.21 -22.31 25.99
C LYS A 310 16.55 -21.58 25.81
N ALA A 311 16.87 -21.24 24.57
CA ALA A 311 18.09 -20.52 24.27
C ALA A 311 18.03 -19.08 24.82
N LEU A 312 16.87 -18.40 24.68
CA LEU A 312 16.66 -17.07 25.25
C LEU A 312 16.80 -17.04 26.76
N GLU A 313 16.26 -18.04 27.47
CA GLU A 313 16.39 -18.13 28.91
C GLU A 313 17.87 -18.43 29.33
N ALA A 314 18.56 -19.30 28.59
CA ALA A 314 19.98 -19.58 28.82
C ALA A 314 20.85 -18.33 28.56
N TYR A 315 20.57 -17.60 27.47
CA TYR A 315 21.25 -16.36 27.13
C TYR A 315 21.03 -15.28 28.19
N PHE A 316 19.81 -15.11 28.66
CA PHE A 316 19.44 -14.19 29.72
C PHE A 316 20.21 -14.51 31.02
N LYS A 317 20.21 -15.78 31.42
CA LYS A 317 20.94 -16.22 32.65
C LYS A 317 22.43 -15.91 32.58
N LYS A 318 23.06 -16.20 31.44
CA LYS A 318 24.48 -15.93 31.18
C LYS A 318 24.78 -14.42 31.24
N ASN A 319 23.87 -13.58 30.70
CA ASN A 319 24.05 -12.14 30.55
C ASN A 319 23.24 -11.31 31.56
N ARG A 320 22.74 -11.92 32.64
CA ARG A 320 21.74 -11.31 33.56
C ARG A 320 22.15 -9.93 34.08
N LYS A 321 23.45 -9.65 34.23
CA LYS A 321 23.95 -8.36 34.68
C LYS A 321 23.64 -7.22 33.70
N LYS A 322 23.58 -7.50 32.40
CA LYS A 322 23.27 -6.55 31.32
C LYS A 322 21.80 -6.04 31.37
N TYR A 323 20.90 -6.87 31.92
CA TYR A 323 19.45 -6.59 31.90
C TYR A 323 18.92 -6.05 33.23
N ARG A 324 19.79 -5.56 34.12
CA ARG A 324 19.35 -4.96 35.38
C ARG A 324 18.62 -3.65 35.11
N TRP A 325 17.57 -3.44 35.90
CA TRP A 325 16.85 -2.16 35.90
C TRP A 325 17.53 -1.19 36.88
N ASP A 326 17.49 0.07 36.57
CA ASP A 326 18.02 1.14 37.44
C ASP A 326 17.12 1.32 38.67
N GLU A 327 15.82 1.01 38.54
CA GLU A 327 14.81 1.10 39.60
C GLU A 327 13.88 -0.12 39.59
N PRO A 328 13.25 -0.44 40.75
CA PRO A 328 12.26 -1.52 40.81
C PRO A 328 11.06 -1.24 39.89
N ARG A 329 10.51 -2.33 39.33
CA ARG A 329 9.30 -2.27 38.48
C ARG A 329 8.18 -3.11 39.08
N PHE A 330 6.96 -2.80 38.72
CA PHE A 330 5.78 -3.58 39.06
C PHE A 330 5.37 -4.44 37.87
N LYS A 331 5.40 -5.75 38.01
CA LYS A 331 4.91 -6.71 37.03
C LYS A 331 3.50 -7.12 37.42
N GLY A 332 2.50 -6.73 36.63
CA GLY A 332 1.13 -6.98 37.01
C GLY A 332 0.10 -6.33 36.07
N ILE A 333 -1.06 -6.09 36.63
CA ILE A 333 -2.16 -5.38 35.98
C ILE A 333 -2.61 -4.19 36.84
N ALA A 334 -2.98 -3.10 36.17
CA ALA A 334 -3.84 -2.04 36.67
C ALA A 334 -5.20 -2.26 36.03
N TYR A 335 -6.28 -2.31 36.83
CA TYR A 335 -7.59 -2.60 36.29
C TYR A 335 -8.71 -1.78 36.94
N TYR A 336 -9.78 -1.64 36.19
CA TYR A 336 -10.93 -0.83 36.50
C TYR A 336 -12.18 -1.71 36.35
N VAL A 337 -13.04 -1.75 37.34
CA VAL A 337 -14.22 -2.62 37.34
C VAL A 337 -15.52 -1.83 37.63
N LYS A 338 -16.64 -2.37 37.15
CA LYS A 338 -17.97 -1.82 37.40
C LYS A 338 -18.51 -2.27 38.76
N ASP A 339 -18.24 -3.50 39.14
CA ASP A 339 -18.71 -4.13 40.39
C ASP A 339 -17.52 -4.44 41.30
N VAL A 340 -17.68 -4.17 42.59
CA VAL A 340 -16.66 -4.43 43.64
C VAL A 340 -16.30 -5.92 43.74
N ALA A 341 -17.23 -6.82 43.45
CA ALA A 341 -16.98 -8.26 43.46
C ALA A 341 -15.97 -8.67 42.41
N ASP A 342 -15.89 -7.94 41.28
CA ASP A 342 -14.93 -8.22 40.23
C ASP A 342 -13.48 -7.92 40.63
N VAL A 343 -13.23 -7.16 41.66
CA VAL A 343 -11.86 -6.95 42.19
C VAL A 343 -11.23 -8.26 42.64
N GLU A 344 -11.92 -9.07 43.42
CA GLU A 344 -11.41 -10.35 43.87
C GLU A 344 -11.56 -11.44 42.79
N ASN A 345 -12.62 -11.40 42.01
CA ASN A 345 -12.79 -12.36 40.87
C ASN A 345 -11.64 -12.27 39.88
N VAL A 346 -11.20 -11.06 39.49
CA VAL A 346 -10.03 -10.84 38.60
C VAL A 346 -8.78 -11.46 39.20
N LYS A 347 -8.48 -11.23 40.46
CA LYS A 347 -7.29 -11.83 41.12
C LYS A 347 -7.36 -13.36 41.12
N ASN A 348 -8.52 -13.90 41.46
CA ASN A 348 -8.73 -15.36 41.52
C ASN A 348 -8.58 -16.03 40.17
N ALA A 349 -9.00 -15.38 39.08
CA ALA A 349 -8.89 -15.88 37.70
C ALA A 349 -7.43 -16.03 37.25
N ILE A 350 -6.52 -15.21 37.77
CA ILE A 350 -5.14 -15.14 37.23
C ILE A 350 -4.03 -15.55 38.22
N LYS A 351 -4.33 -15.71 39.50
CA LYS A 351 -3.30 -15.98 40.54
C LYS A 351 -2.47 -17.25 40.32
N ASN A 352 -3.02 -18.26 39.63
CA ASN A 352 -2.40 -19.56 39.45
C ASN A 352 -1.96 -19.86 38.00
N ILE A 353 -1.99 -18.86 37.14
CA ILE A 353 -1.60 -19.03 35.73
C ILE A 353 -0.41 -18.12 35.37
N PRO A 354 0.35 -18.46 34.32
CA PRO A 354 1.47 -17.65 33.87
C PRO A 354 1.03 -16.24 33.47
N PHE A 355 1.87 -15.25 33.77
CA PHE A 355 1.61 -13.83 33.47
C PHE A 355 1.24 -13.60 32.01
N GLU A 356 1.83 -14.34 31.09
CA GLU A 356 1.54 -14.23 29.65
C GLU A 356 0.07 -14.49 29.32
N ALA A 357 -0.55 -15.46 30.01
CA ALA A 357 -1.95 -15.85 29.78
C ALA A 357 -2.99 -14.91 30.44
N TRP A 358 -2.58 -13.99 31.32
CA TRP A 358 -3.51 -13.16 32.08
C TRP A 358 -4.48 -12.37 31.20
N ALA A 359 -3.99 -11.72 30.12
CA ALA A 359 -4.83 -10.89 29.27
C ALA A 359 -5.93 -11.68 28.57
N ASP A 360 -5.61 -12.85 28.03
CA ASP A 360 -6.57 -13.71 27.33
C ASP A 360 -7.59 -14.33 28.28
N THR A 361 -7.17 -14.74 29.46
CA THR A 361 -8.06 -15.26 30.51
C THR A 361 -9.05 -14.20 30.95
N LEU A 362 -8.57 -13.00 31.28
CA LEU A 362 -9.42 -11.90 31.72
C LEU A 362 -10.39 -11.44 30.61
N ARG A 363 -9.96 -11.45 29.37
CA ARG A 363 -10.84 -11.13 28.24
C ARG A 363 -11.98 -12.14 28.12
N LYS A 364 -11.67 -13.44 28.21
CA LYS A 364 -12.67 -14.53 28.10
C LYS A 364 -13.64 -14.56 29.26
N GLU A 365 -13.16 -14.36 30.48
CA GLU A 365 -14.00 -14.52 31.69
C GLU A 365 -14.84 -13.27 32.00
N PHE A 366 -14.35 -12.09 31.63
CA PHE A 366 -15.00 -10.83 32.06
C PHE A 366 -15.52 -9.97 30.90
N ASN A 367 -15.07 -10.18 29.67
CA ASN A 367 -15.36 -9.28 28.55
C ASN A 367 -15.86 -10.02 27.29
N ASP A 368 -16.33 -11.25 27.41
CA ASP A 368 -16.78 -12.04 26.25
C ASP A 368 -18.09 -11.47 25.65
N SER A 369 -19.14 -11.35 26.46
CA SER A 369 -20.45 -10.84 26.04
C SER A 369 -20.67 -9.37 26.34
N THR A 370 -20.15 -8.90 27.47
CA THR A 370 -20.22 -7.49 27.91
C THR A 370 -18.91 -7.08 28.55
N VAL A 371 -18.44 -5.85 28.29
CA VAL A 371 -17.20 -5.34 28.87
C VAL A 371 -17.43 -4.98 30.33
N ARG A 372 -17.03 -5.87 31.26
CA ARG A 372 -17.15 -5.71 32.71
C ARG A 372 -15.94 -5.02 33.33
N ILE A 373 -14.75 -5.24 32.75
CA ILE A 373 -13.48 -4.72 33.29
C ILE A 373 -12.63 -4.06 32.18
N LYS A 374 -11.84 -3.06 32.56
CA LYS A 374 -10.74 -2.53 31.76
C LYS A 374 -9.42 -2.87 32.41
N VAL A 375 -8.46 -3.38 31.65
CA VAL A 375 -7.18 -3.88 32.18
C VAL A 375 -6.03 -3.33 31.38
N VAL A 376 -5.00 -2.85 32.08
CA VAL A 376 -3.68 -2.54 31.52
C VAL A 376 -2.68 -3.51 32.14
N LYS A 377 -2.13 -4.42 31.35
CA LYS A 377 -1.12 -5.43 31.77
C LYS A 377 0.26 -4.97 31.34
N GLY A 378 1.24 -5.06 32.23
CA GLY A 378 2.60 -4.65 31.90
C GLY A 378 3.62 -4.89 33.00
N ILE A 379 4.85 -4.43 32.71
CA ILE A 379 5.93 -4.28 33.67
C ILE A 379 6.22 -2.79 33.77
N PHE A 380 5.63 -2.17 34.78
CA PHE A 380 5.59 -0.72 34.94
C PHE A 380 6.81 -0.22 35.73
N LYS A 381 7.46 0.80 35.26
CA LYS A 381 8.32 1.66 36.05
C LYS A 381 7.53 2.84 36.59
N LYS A 382 8.10 3.59 37.50
CA LYS A 382 7.50 4.83 38.00
C LYS A 382 7.28 5.82 36.83
N GLY A 383 6.07 6.32 36.73
CA GLY A 383 5.63 7.23 35.67
C GLY A 383 4.89 6.56 34.48
N ASP A 384 4.87 5.23 34.39
CA ASP A 384 4.23 4.54 33.27
C ASP A 384 2.69 4.45 33.42
N ASN A 385 2.19 4.38 34.67
CA ASN A 385 0.74 4.25 34.94
C ASN A 385 0.39 4.89 36.26
N THR A 386 -0.52 5.87 36.24
CA THR A 386 -0.89 6.67 37.42
C THR A 386 -1.52 5.83 38.56
N LEU A 387 -2.25 4.76 38.23
CA LEU A 387 -2.81 3.86 39.25
C LEU A 387 -1.72 3.04 39.92
N VAL A 388 -0.79 2.48 39.14
CA VAL A 388 0.38 1.77 39.68
C VAL A 388 1.28 2.72 40.47
N ASP A 389 1.46 3.93 40.01
CA ASP A 389 2.25 4.96 40.69
C ASP A 389 1.69 5.27 42.07
N ASN A 390 0.36 5.38 42.16
CA ASN A 390 -0.31 5.63 43.43
C ASN A 390 -0.26 4.42 44.38
N GLU A 391 -0.73 3.26 43.92
CA GLU A 391 -0.92 2.08 44.72
C GLU A 391 0.38 1.36 45.10
N ILE A 392 1.35 1.33 44.21
CA ILE A 392 2.58 0.54 44.35
C ILE A 392 3.80 1.41 44.69
N PHE A 393 3.93 2.55 44.00
CA PHE A 393 5.09 3.44 44.17
C PHE A 393 4.83 4.59 45.13
N GLN A 394 3.58 4.78 45.58
CA GLN A 394 3.15 5.75 46.62
C GLN A 394 3.56 7.19 46.23
N THR A 395 3.41 7.57 44.97
CA THR A 395 3.82 8.87 44.49
C THR A 395 2.83 9.99 44.80
N GLY A 396 1.63 9.65 45.25
CA GLY A 396 0.52 10.61 45.40
C GLY A 396 -0.09 11.05 44.07
N ALA A 397 0.15 10.33 42.99
CA ALA A 397 -0.42 10.61 41.68
C ALA A 397 -1.93 10.58 41.71
N LYS A 398 -2.60 11.60 41.14
CA LYS A 398 -4.07 11.60 41.05
C LYS A 398 -4.52 10.61 39.97
N VAL A 399 -5.19 9.56 40.39
CA VAL A 399 -5.77 8.58 39.43
C VAL A 399 -6.98 9.20 38.76
N LYS A 400 -6.99 9.26 37.44
CA LYS A 400 -8.14 9.75 36.67
C LYS A 400 -9.24 8.68 36.67
N PRO A 401 -10.50 9.02 37.04
CA PRO A 401 -11.61 8.10 36.92
C PRO A 401 -11.78 7.63 35.48
N VAL A 402 -12.12 6.37 35.28
CA VAL A 402 -12.54 5.82 34.00
C VAL A 402 -14.06 5.76 33.96
N GLU A 403 -14.69 6.49 33.06
CA GLU A 403 -16.12 6.55 32.92
C GLU A 403 -16.75 5.16 32.83
N GLY A 404 -17.76 4.90 33.69
CA GLY A 404 -18.44 3.62 33.80
C GLY A 404 -17.68 2.52 34.58
N TYR A 405 -16.47 2.83 35.13
CA TYR A 405 -15.65 1.89 35.90
C TYR A 405 -15.08 2.58 37.15
N PRO A 406 -15.91 2.81 38.19
CA PRO A 406 -15.54 3.67 39.32
C PRO A 406 -14.54 3.04 40.29
N ILE A 407 -14.34 1.72 40.23
CA ILE A 407 -13.51 0.97 41.17
C ILE A 407 -12.19 0.61 40.49
N THR A 408 -11.08 0.88 41.17
CA THR A 408 -9.74 0.66 40.67
C THR A 408 -8.98 -0.30 41.57
N ALA A 409 -8.15 -1.15 41.00
CA ALA A 409 -7.26 -2.04 41.73
C ALA A 409 -6.01 -2.39 40.93
N VAL A 410 -5.01 -2.91 41.62
CA VAL A 410 -3.79 -3.47 41.03
C VAL A 410 -3.56 -4.89 41.54
N TYR A 411 -2.98 -5.74 40.69
CA TYR A 411 -2.58 -7.07 41.12
C TYR A 411 -1.29 -7.48 40.40
N GLY A 412 -0.30 -7.97 41.15
CA GLY A 412 1.01 -8.36 40.66
C GLY A 412 2.10 -8.31 41.73
N GLU A 413 3.33 -8.22 41.32
CA GLU A 413 4.48 -8.19 42.20
C GLU A 413 5.47 -7.07 41.88
N LYS A 414 6.11 -6.50 42.89
CA LYS A 414 7.21 -5.54 42.72
C LYS A 414 8.52 -6.30 42.57
N LEU A 415 9.22 -6.09 41.46
CA LEU A 415 10.48 -6.73 41.13
C LEU A 415 11.64 -5.74 41.20
N LYS A 416 12.72 -6.11 41.83
CA LYS A 416 13.97 -5.33 41.88
C LYS A 416 14.81 -5.47 40.59
N ALA A 417 14.66 -6.60 39.90
CA ALA A 417 15.34 -6.92 38.66
C ALA A 417 14.52 -7.96 37.89
N PRO A 418 14.73 -8.11 36.56
CA PRO A 418 14.09 -9.15 35.79
C PRO A 418 14.38 -10.55 36.36
N LYS A 419 13.34 -11.38 36.47
CA LYS A 419 13.44 -12.77 36.94
C LYS A 419 13.71 -13.75 35.81
N SER A 420 13.22 -13.46 34.62
CA SER A 420 13.26 -14.27 33.40
C SER A 420 13.50 -13.38 32.19
N TYR A 421 13.96 -13.98 31.07
CA TYR A 421 14.07 -13.26 29.81
C TYR A 421 12.73 -12.60 29.37
N LYS A 422 11.59 -13.18 29.74
CA LYS A 422 10.27 -12.67 29.42
C LYS A 422 10.00 -11.28 29.98
N ASP A 423 10.65 -10.91 31.08
CA ASP A 423 10.52 -9.60 31.70
C ASP A 423 11.23 -8.48 30.90
N VAL A 424 12.14 -8.87 30.00
CA VAL A 424 12.95 -8.01 29.13
C VAL A 424 13.12 -8.63 27.75
N ARG A 425 12.06 -9.30 27.26
CA ARG A 425 12.10 -10.17 26.09
C ARG A 425 12.68 -9.48 24.84
N GLU A 426 12.25 -8.27 24.56
CA GLU A 426 12.68 -7.53 23.37
C GLU A 426 14.20 -7.29 23.38
N LEU A 427 14.75 -6.89 24.53
CA LEU A 427 16.18 -6.66 24.68
C LEU A 427 16.97 -7.96 24.52
N VAL A 428 16.50 -9.04 25.16
CA VAL A 428 17.17 -10.35 25.11
C VAL A 428 17.12 -10.92 23.70
N VAL A 429 16.00 -10.81 23.01
CA VAL A 429 15.86 -11.27 21.61
C VAL A 429 16.80 -10.50 20.70
N ALA A 430 16.84 -9.16 20.81
CA ALA A 430 17.73 -8.33 19.99
C ALA A 430 19.22 -8.70 20.20
N ASP A 431 19.66 -8.80 21.45
CA ASP A 431 21.03 -9.16 21.78
C ASP A 431 21.37 -10.57 21.32
N TYR A 432 20.44 -11.53 21.46
CA TYR A 432 20.65 -12.90 21.04
C TYR A 432 20.68 -13.02 19.51
N GLN A 433 19.86 -12.24 18.80
CA GLN A 433 19.96 -12.12 17.35
C GLN A 433 21.35 -11.64 16.92
N GLU A 434 21.89 -10.64 17.59
CA GLU A 434 23.22 -10.12 17.30
C GLU A 434 24.33 -11.18 17.54
N GLU A 435 24.22 -11.97 18.62
CA GLU A 435 25.18 -13.07 18.89
C GLU A 435 25.08 -14.16 17.81
N LEU A 436 23.87 -14.58 17.44
CA LEU A 436 23.65 -15.56 16.37
C LEU A 436 24.19 -15.06 15.03
N GLU A 437 23.94 -13.82 14.70
CA GLU A 437 24.41 -13.17 13.47
C GLU A 437 25.93 -13.14 13.40
N LYS A 438 26.61 -12.69 14.46
CA LYS A 438 28.08 -12.67 14.54
C LYS A 438 28.68 -14.04 14.37
N LYS A 439 28.11 -15.04 15.05
CA LYS A 439 28.55 -16.42 14.93
C LYS A 439 28.38 -16.97 13.54
N TRP A 440 27.20 -16.77 12.96
CA TRP A 440 26.91 -17.23 11.60
C TRP A 440 27.85 -16.62 10.57
N VAL A 441 28.04 -15.29 10.59
CA VAL A 441 28.97 -14.60 9.69
C VAL A 441 30.42 -15.14 9.89
N ALA A 442 30.84 -15.34 11.12
CA ALA A 442 32.17 -15.91 11.37
C ALA A 442 32.32 -17.33 10.79
N ASP A 443 31.29 -18.17 10.88
CA ASP A 443 31.29 -19.51 10.29
C ASP A 443 31.25 -19.44 8.74
N LEU A 444 30.52 -18.51 8.14
CA LEU A 444 30.54 -18.30 6.70
C LEU A 444 31.90 -17.84 6.19
N ARG A 445 32.58 -16.94 6.91
CA ARG A 445 33.94 -16.47 6.57
C ARG A 445 34.99 -17.57 6.68
N LYS A 446 34.76 -18.60 7.49
CA LYS A 446 35.63 -19.82 7.54
C LYS A 446 35.32 -20.76 6.37
N LYS A 447 34.05 -20.84 5.98
CA LYS A 447 33.56 -21.76 4.93
C LYS A 447 33.92 -21.31 3.54
N TYR A 448 33.83 -20.02 3.25
CA TYR A 448 33.98 -19.44 1.93
C TYR A 448 35.21 -18.53 1.84
N SER A 449 36.00 -18.70 0.78
CA SER A 449 37.13 -17.83 0.50
C SER A 449 36.71 -16.42 0.07
N VAL A 450 37.42 -15.42 0.58
CA VAL A 450 37.21 -14.01 0.24
C VAL A 450 38.56 -13.39 -0.09
N SER A 451 38.64 -12.74 -1.27
CA SER A 451 39.80 -11.94 -1.66
C SER A 451 39.31 -10.59 -2.18
N VAL A 452 39.88 -9.51 -1.68
CA VAL A 452 39.55 -8.13 -2.08
C VAL A 452 40.77 -7.53 -2.78
N ASP A 453 40.56 -7.01 -3.99
CA ASP A 453 41.59 -6.26 -4.72
C ASP A 453 41.63 -4.81 -4.22
N LYS A 454 42.65 -4.51 -3.44
CA LYS A 454 42.82 -3.17 -2.86
C LYS A 454 43.05 -2.07 -3.89
N ALA A 455 43.73 -2.40 -5.00
CA ALA A 455 43.98 -1.41 -6.04
C ALA A 455 42.69 -1.01 -6.76
N VAL A 456 41.81 -1.98 -7.04
CA VAL A 456 40.49 -1.73 -7.61
C VAL A 456 39.60 -1.00 -6.59
N LEU A 457 39.69 -1.37 -5.31
CA LEU A 457 38.90 -0.74 -4.24
C LEU A 457 39.19 0.77 -4.12
N GLU A 458 40.44 1.19 -4.31
CA GLU A 458 40.86 2.60 -4.29
C GLU A 458 40.29 3.41 -5.45
N THR A 459 39.82 2.77 -6.52
CA THR A 459 39.19 3.43 -7.68
C THR A 459 37.69 3.61 -7.56
N VAL A 460 37.06 3.17 -6.49
CA VAL A 460 35.61 3.30 -6.26
C VAL A 460 35.20 4.77 -6.33
N ASN A 461 34.25 5.08 -7.21
CA ASN A 461 33.76 6.44 -7.49
C ASN A 461 34.83 7.43 -8.00
N LYS A 462 35.93 6.95 -8.58
CA LYS A 462 37.03 7.80 -9.07
C LYS A 462 37.40 7.57 -10.55
N HIS A 463 36.47 7.09 -11.37
CA HIS A 463 36.68 6.75 -12.78
C HIS A 463 35.67 7.43 -13.70
#